data_a9d917ac926c6b05e65e0780e4c8e52d
#
_entry.id   a9d917ac926c6b05e65e0780e4c8e52d
#
_cell.length_a   1.000
_cell.length_b   1.000
_cell.length_c   1.000
_cell.angle_alpha   90.00
_cell.angle_beta   90.00
_cell.angle_gamma   90.00
#
_symmetry.space_group_name_H-M   'P 1'
#
loop_
_entity.id
_entity.type
_entity.pdbx_description
1 polymer ?
#
loop_
_entity_poly.entity_id
_entity_poly.type
_entity_poly.pdbx_seq_one_letter_code
_entity_poly.pdbx_strand_id
1 'polypeptide(L)'
;TEELSLSSIVRRIQEGAKSILEANIMAFTPPVIWNIAGGAEMVQNIFNGNRNMNAIEQAVSELRSARSQISEYEQKAYAELTTAHLNLEKSKKQYEVALAAEKVAKENLDLVTERFNVGKVSALERTDAQVSYTSAQADAVSAKYDWQDALATIAYLTGGDVKSEN
;
A
#
# COMPACT_ATOMS: atom_id res chain seq x y z
N THR A 1 -20.10 1.62 6.35
CA THR A 1 -18.67 1.70 6.61
C THR A 1 -18.17 0.31 6.91
N GLU A 2 -17.86 -0.48 5.85
CA GLU A 2 -17.09 -1.71 6.03
C GLU A 2 -15.70 -1.31 6.51
N GLU A 3 -15.39 -1.64 7.74
CA GLU A 3 -14.03 -1.60 8.24
C GLU A 3 -13.15 -2.43 7.29
N LEU A 4 -12.22 -1.77 6.63
CA LEU A 4 -11.13 -2.40 5.89
C LEU A 4 -10.21 -3.08 6.93
N SER A 5 -10.67 -4.23 7.43
CA SER A 5 -9.88 -5.05 8.34
C SER A 5 -8.64 -5.53 7.59
N LEU A 6 -7.47 -5.40 8.21
CA LEU A 6 -6.20 -5.93 7.72
C LEU A 6 -6.36 -7.39 7.25
N SER A 7 -7.17 -8.19 7.93
CA SER A 7 -7.48 -9.57 7.57
C SER A 7 -8.20 -9.70 6.21
N SER A 8 -9.09 -8.75 5.85
CA SER A 8 -9.79 -8.78 4.55
C SER A 8 -8.85 -8.44 3.39
N ILE A 9 -7.89 -7.54 3.63
CA ILE A 9 -6.89 -7.13 2.64
C ILE A 9 -5.89 -8.27 2.41
N VAL A 10 -5.36 -8.87 3.49
CA VAL A 10 -4.44 -10.02 3.41
C VAL A 10 -5.10 -11.18 2.67
N ARG A 11 -6.39 -11.47 2.93
CA ARG A 11 -7.12 -12.51 2.23
C ARG A 11 -7.21 -12.25 0.72
N ARG A 12 -7.49 -11.00 0.29
CA ARG A 12 -7.54 -10.64 -1.13
C ARG A 12 -6.20 -10.80 -1.84
N ILE A 13 -5.09 -10.44 -1.17
CA ILE A 13 -3.73 -10.64 -1.69
C ILE A 13 -3.43 -12.13 -1.83
N GLN A 14 -3.79 -12.96 -0.84
CA GLN A 14 -3.61 -14.42 -0.91
C GLN A 14 -4.44 -15.07 -2.02
N GLU A 15 -5.69 -14.63 -2.22
CA GLU A 15 -6.55 -15.11 -3.32
C GLU A 15 -5.99 -14.71 -4.68
N GLY A 16 -5.48 -13.49 -4.82
CA GLY A 16 -4.82 -13.00 -6.05
C GLY A 16 -3.53 -13.77 -6.36
N ALA A 17 -2.67 -13.97 -5.38
CA ALA A 17 -1.42 -14.74 -5.53
C ALA A 17 -1.72 -16.21 -5.89
N LYS A 18 -2.75 -16.82 -5.28
CA LYS A 18 -3.20 -18.18 -5.61
C LYS A 18 -3.69 -18.29 -7.05
N SER A 19 -4.46 -17.34 -7.54
CA SER A 19 -4.96 -17.29 -8.92
C SER A 19 -3.81 -17.19 -9.94
N ILE A 20 -2.79 -16.36 -9.67
CA ILE A 20 -1.61 -16.24 -10.53
C ILE A 20 -0.80 -17.54 -10.52
N LEU A 21 -0.68 -18.21 -9.37
CA LEU A 21 0.02 -19.48 -9.23
C LEU A 21 -0.69 -20.59 -10.02
N GLU A 22 -2.02 -20.68 -9.91
CA GLU A 22 -2.83 -21.66 -10.63
C GLU A 22 -2.78 -21.44 -12.16
N ALA A 23 -2.82 -20.19 -12.62
CA ALA A 23 -2.66 -19.85 -14.04
C ALA A 23 -1.28 -20.24 -14.58
N ASN A 24 -0.22 -20.04 -13.83
CA ASN A 24 1.14 -20.46 -14.22
C ASN A 24 1.32 -21.98 -14.19
N ILE A 25 0.74 -22.68 -13.23
CA ILE A 25 0.79 -24.15 -13.17
C ILE A 25 0.05 -24.76 -14.36
N MET A 26 -1.11 -24.21 -14.77
CA MET A 26 -1.83 -24.68 -15.95
C MET A 26 -1.11 -24.38 -17.25
N ALA A 27 -0.35 -23.28 -17.33
CA ALA A 27 0.48 -22.98 -18.51
C ALA A 27 1.71 -23.91 -18.63
N PHE A 28 2.12 -24.54 -17.54
CA PHE A 28 3.31 -25.42 -17.51
C PHE A 28 2.97 -26.93 -17.63
N THR A 29 1.68 -27.31 -17.69
CA THR A 29 1.31 -28.68 -18.05
C THR A 29 1.38 -28.82 -19.58
N PRO A 30 2.42 -29.48 -20.14
CA PRO A 30 2.43 -29.75 -21.57
C PRO A 30 1.20 -30.61 -21.87
N PRO A 31 0.46 -30.33 -22.97
CA PRO A 31 -0.61 -31.21 -23.38
C PRO A 31 0.00 -32.58 -23.68
N VAL A 32 -0.35 -33.58 -22.87
CA VAL A 32 0.00 -34.98 -23.13
C VAL A 32 -0.82 -35.41 -24.33
N ILE A 33 -0.32 -35.12 -25.52
CA ILE A 33 -0.87 -35.64 -26.77
C ILE A 33 -0.46 -37.10 -26.84
N TRP A 34 -1.37 -37.96 -26.47
CA TRP A 34 -1.25 -39.39 -26.68
C TRP A 34 -1.34 -39.65 -28.21
N ASN A 35 -0.17 -39.61 -28.85
CA ASN A 35 -0.08 -40.06 -30.25
C ASN A 35 0.38 -41.52 -30.27
N ILE A 36 -0.54 -42.43 -30.51
CA ILE A 36 -0.36 -43.89 -30.53
C ILE A 36 0.47 -44.34 -31.75
N ALA A 37 0.88 -43.45 -32.64
CA ALA A 37 1.56 -43.75 -33.89
C ALA A 37 3.10 -43.82 -33.80
N GLY A 38 3.72 -43.71 -32.62
CA GLY A 38 5.16 -43.55 -32.48
C GLY A 38 5.90 -44.59 -31.61
N GLY A 39 5.64 -45.87 -31.79
CA GLY A 39 6.40 -46.92 -31.09
C GLY A 39 7.92 -46.86 -31.31
N ALA A 40 8.41 -46.14 -32.31
CA ALA A 40 9.85 -45.94 -32.58
C ALA A 40 10.47 -44.76 -31.79
N GLU A 41 9.73 -43.73 -31.44
CA GLU A 41 10.23 -42.58 -30.67
C GLU A 41 10.35 -42.90 -29.17
N MET A 42 9.56 -43.87 -28.67
CA MET A 42 9.65 -44.30 -27.27
C MET A 42 10.99 -44.96 -26.92
N VAL A 43 11.57 -45.69 -27.87
CA VAL A 43 12.88 -46.39 -27.65
C VAL A 43 14.03 -45.38 -27.62
N GLN A 44 14.00 -44.33 -28.44
CA GLN A 44 15.02 -43.27 -28.46
C GLN A 44 15.04 -42.43 -27.19
N ASN A 45 13.86 -42.23 -26.53
CA ASN A 45 13.77 -41.48 -25.30
C ASN A 45 14.29 -42.24 -24.06
N ILE A 46 14.28 -43.56 -24.09
CA ILE A 46 14.82 -44.41 -23.00
C ILE A 46 16.37 -44.29 -22.95
N PHE A 47 17.04 -44.09 -24.08
CA PHE A 47 18.50 -43.89 -24.12
C PHE A 47 18.96 -42.45 -23.76
N ASN A 48 18.06 -41.49 -23.63
CA ASN A 48 18.40 -40.14 -23.21
C ASN A 48 18.27 -39.94 -21.67
N GLY A 49 18.34 -41.00 -20.89
CA GLY A 49 18.05 -41.05 -19.46
C GLY A 49 18.72 -39.96 -18.61
N ASN A 50 19.93 -39.51 -18.99
CA ASN A 50 20.60 -38.45 -18.21
C ASN A 50 20.11 -37.03 -18.60
N ARG A 51 19.61 -36.79 -19.81
CA ARG A 51 19.07 -35.48 -20.21
C ARG A 51 17.72 -35.23 -19.61
N ASN A 52 16.86 -36.25 -19.52
CA ASN A 52 15.54 -36.13 -18.90
C ASN A 52 15.63 -35.95 -17.38
N MET A 53 16.58 -36.62 -16.70
CA MET A 53 16.82 -36.41 -15.27
C MET A 53 17.29 -34.97 -14.99
N ASN A 54 18.27 -34.48 -15.76
CA ASN A 54 18.74 -33.10 -15.60
C ASN A 54 17.64 -32.06 -15.89
N ALA A 55 16.78 -32.30 -16.91
CA ALA A 55 15.64 -31.42 -17.21
C ALA A 55 14.61 -31.41 -16.07
N ILE A 56 14.34 -32.55 -15.44
CA ILE A 56 13.45 -32.63 -14.27
C ILE A 56 14.08 -31.91 -13.07
N GLU A 57 15.37 -32.11 -12.78
CA GLU A 57 16.07 -31.43 -11.69
C GLU A 57 16.08 -29.90 -11.91
N GLN A 58 16.31 -29.47 -13.15
CA GLN A 58 16.25 -28.05 -13.51
C GLN A 58 14.86 -27.49 -13.30
N ALA A 59 13.81 -28.15 -13.79
CA ALA A 59 12.42 -27.73 -13.61
C ALA A 59 12.02 -27.69 -12.12
N VAL A 60 12.48 -28.66 -11.32
CA VAL A 60 12.26 -28.66 -9.85
C VAL A 60 12.98 -27.48 -9.17
N SER A 61 14.20 -27.17 -9.61
CA SER A 61 14.97 -26.02 -9.10
C SER A 61 14.30 -24.70 -9.47
N GLU A 62 13.82 -24.56 -10.70
CA GLU A 62 13.07 -23.39 -11.16
C GLU A 62 11.76 -23.22 -10.39
N LEU A 63 11.03 -24.31 -10.16
CA LEU A 63 9.82 -24.29 -9.34
C LEU A 63 10.11 -23.85 -7.89
N ARG A 64 11.21 -24.34 -7.31
CA ARG A 64 11.62 -23.94 -5.95
C ARG A 64 12.02 -22.47 -5.90
N SER A 65 12.76 -21.99 -6.91
CA SER A 65 13.11 -20.57 -7.04
C SER A 65 11.88 -19.69 -7.19
N ALA A 66 10.94 -20.07 -8.06
CA ALA A 66 9.69 -19.35 -8.24
C ALA A 66 8.85 -19.28 -6.94
N ARG A 67 8.77 -20.37 -6.18
CA ARG A 67 8.09 -20.38 -4.87
C ARG A 67 8.77 -19.45 -3.86
N SER A 68 10.10 -19.44 -3.83
CA SER A 68 10.86 -18.54 -2.95
C SER A 68 10.63 -17.07 -3.33
N GLN A 69 10.58 -16.76 -4.63
CA GLN A 69 10.25 -15.40 -5.11
C GLN A 69 8.83 -14.98 -4.74
N ILE A 70 7.85 -15.86 -4.85
CA ILE A 70 6.47 -15.57 -4.42
C ILE A 70 6.45 -15.24 -2.93
N SER A 71 7.10 -16.05 -2.09
CA SER A 71 7.17 -15.79 -0.65
C SER A 71 7.87 -14.45 -0.33
N GLU A 72 8.90 -14.10 -1.08
CA GLU A 72 9.58 -12.81 -0.95
C GLU A 72 8.65 -11.64 -1.31
N TYR A 73 7.90 -11.76 -2.42
CA TYR A 73 6.93 -10.75 -2.82
C TYR A 73 5.79 -10.60 -1.82
N GLU A 74 5.28 -11.71 -1.27
CA GLU A 74 4.27 -11.68 -0.22
C GLU A 74 4.76 -10.94 1.02
N GLN A 75 5.99 -11.22 1.47
CA GLN A 75 6.58 -10.55 2.62
C GLN A 75 6.80 -9.05 2.36
N LYS A 76 7.28 -8.68 1.16
CA LYS A 76 7.42 -7.28 0.76
C LYS A 76 6.09 -6.55 0.75
N ALA A 77 5.08 -7.12 0.10
CA ALA A 77 3.75 -6.54 0.03
C ALA A 77 3.14 -6.35 1.43
N TYR A 78 3.32 -7.32 2.33
CA TYR A 78 2.86 -7.21 3.72
C TYR A 78 3.60 -6.10 4.48
N ALA A 79 4.92 -5.98 4.31
CA ALA A 79 5.70 -4.93 4.95
C ALA A 79 5.33 -3.53 4.43
N GLU A 80 5.14 -3.39 3.12
CA GLU A 80 4.70 -2.14 2.49
C GLU A 80 3.30 -1.74 2.97
N LEU A 81 2.35 -2.66 3.01
CA LEU A 81 1.01 -2.41 3.51
C LEU A 81 1.00 -2.01 4.98
N THR A 82 1.79 -2.71 5.81
CA THR A 82 1.92 -2.37 7.23
C THR A 82 2.49 -0.96 7.41
N THR A 83 3.52 -0.62 6.64
CA THR A 83 4.12 0.72 6.67
C THR A 83 3.14 1.80 6.21
N ALA A 84 2.40 1.55 5.14
CA ALA A 84 1.38 2.46 4.64
C ALA A 84 0.25 2.67 5.68
N HIS A 85 -0.18 1.61 6.35
CA HIS A 85 -1.19 1.70 7.41
C HIS A 85 -0.71 2.54 8.62
N LEU A 86 0.52 2.31 9.08
CA LEU A 86 1.11 3.12 10.16
C LEU A 86 1.26 4.59 9.75
N ASN A 87 1.64 4.85 8.50
CA ASN A 87 1.71 6.21 7.96
C ASN A 87 0.33 6.88 7.89
N LEU A 88 -0.71 6.14 7.54
CA LEU A 88 -2.08 6.66 7.55
C LEU A 88 -2.53 7.03 8.97
N GLU A 89 -2.31 6.18 9.96
CA GLU A 89 -2.65 6.50 11.35
C GLU A 89 -1.87 7.72 11.86
N LYS A 90 -0.58 7.79 11.53
CA LYS A 90 0.27 8.92 11.87
C LYS A 90 -0.24 10.22 11.27
N SER A 91 -0.47 10.25 9.95
CA SER A 91 -0.91 11.46 9.24
C SER A 91 -2.29 11.90 9.69
N LYS A 92 -3.21 10.97 9.98
CA LYS A 92 -4.51 11.29 10.59
C LYS A 92 -4.36 12.00 11.93
N LYS A 93 -3.54 11.48 12.83
CA LYS A 93 -3.27 12.11 14.13
C LYS A 93 -2.59 13.47 13.98
N GLN A 94 -1.67 13.61 13.04
CA GLN A 94 -1.04 14.90 12.75
C GLN A 94 -2.06 15.94 12.26
N TYR A 95 -2.98 15.54 11.40
CA TYR A 95 -4.07 16.41 10.95
C TYR A 95 -4.99 16.83 12.11
N GLU A 96 -5.39 15.90 12.99
CA GLU A 96 -6.20 16.21 14.18
C GLU A 96 -5.49 17.22 15.11
N VAL A 97 -4.18 17.06 15.33
CA VAL A 97 -3.38 17.98 16.13
C VAL A 97 -3.25 19.34 15.46
N ALA A 98 -3.03 19.39 14.14
CA ALA A 98 -2.93 20.63 13.40
C ALA A 98 -4.25 21.42 13.42
N LEU A 99 -5.40 20.74 13.29
CA LEU A 99 -6.71 21.38 13.43
C LEU A 99 -6.94 21.96 14.84
N ALA A 100 -6.50 21.24 15.87
CA ALA A 100 -6.60 21.74 17.24
C ALA A 100 -5.70 22.98 17.46
N ALA A 101 -4.50 22.96 16.88
CA ALA A 101 -3.57 24.11 16.93
C ALA A 101 -4.14 25.33 16.18
N GLU A 102 -4.70 25.13 14.98
CA GLU A 102 -5.39 26.18 14.22
C GLU A 102 -6.51 26.81 15.02
N LYS A 103 -7.35 25.99 15.65
CA LYS A 103 -8.45 26.46 16.49
C LYS A 103 -7.94 27.34 17.65
N VAL A 104 -6.93 26.89 18.37
CA VAL A 104 -6.32 27.65 19.48
C VAL A 104 -5.71 28.96 18.99
N ALA A 105 -5.00 28.93 17.85
CA ALA A 105 -4.42 30.13 17.27
C ALA A 105 -5.48 31.13 16.84
N LYS A 106 -6.61 30.67 16.31
CA LYS A 106 -7.76 31.52 15.97
C LYS A 106 -8.38 32.15 17.20
N GLU A 107 -8.65 31.37 18.24
CA GLU A 107 -9.21 31.88 19.50
C GLU A 107 -8.27 32.92 20.14
N ASN A 108 -6.97 32.72 20.05
CA ASN A 108 -5.98 33.70 20.52
C ASN A 108 -6.01 34.98 19.68
N LEU A 109 -6.07 34.89 18.37
CA LEU A 109 -6.20 36.05 17.48
C LEU A 109 -7.46 36.85 17.77
N ASP A 110 -8.59 36.18 17.96
CA ASP A 110 -9.86 36.81 18.30
C ASP A 110 -9.74 37.56 19.64
N LEU A 111 -9.18 36.94 20.66
CA LEU A 111 -8.95 37.57 21.96
C LEU A 111 -7.99 38.77 21.89
N VAL A 112 -6.88 38.66 21.18
CA VAL A 112 -5.91 39.74 20.99
C VAL A 112 -6.53 40.88 20.19
N THR A 113 -7.39 40.58 19.20
CA THR A 113 -8.10 41.58 18.40
C THR A 113 -9.09 42.36 19.26
N GLU A 114 -9.84 41.70 20.15
CA GLU A 114 -10.73 42.36 21.11
C GLU A 114 -9.97 43.31 22.05
N ARG A 115 -8.84 42.83 22.59
CA ARG A 115 -7.97 43.64 23.46
C ARG A 115 -7.32 44.81 22.73
N PHE A 116 -6.99 44.68 21.46
CA PHE A 116 -6.50 45.73 20.62
C PHE A 116 -7.57 46.83 20.42
N ASN A 117 -8.79 46.43 20.14
CA ASN A 117 -9.91 47.35 19.93
C ASN A 117 -10.21 48.25 21.15
N VAL A 118 -9.89 47.72 22.34
CA VAL A 118 -10.03 48.50 23.59
C VAL A 118 -8.71 49.14 24.07
N GLY A 119 -7.68 49.15 23.20
CA GLY A 119 -6.40 49.81 23.46
C GLY A 119 -5.48 49.12 24.50
N LYS A 120 -5.70 47.82 24.80
CA LYS A 120 -4.98 47.09 25.83
C LYS A 120 -3.73 46.32 25.33
N VAL A 121 -3.58 46.19 24.03
CA VAL A 121 -2.41 45.52 23.38
C VAL A 121 -1.95 46.34 22.18
N SER A 122 -0.70 46.11 21.78
CA SER A 122 -0.09 46.82 20.65
C SER A 122 -0.51 46.24 19.29
N ALA A 123 -0.35 47.03 18.24
CA ALA A 123 -0.55 46.55 16.87
C ALA A 123 0.43 45.41 16.52
N LEU A 124 1.63 45.40 17.10
CA LEU A 124 2.60 44.33 16.92
C LEU A 124 2.07 43.00 17.45
N GLU A 125 1.54 42.97 18.69
CA GLU A 125 0.97 41.75 19.29
C GLU A 125 -0.19 41.20 18.46
N ARG A 126 -1.06 42.09 17.88
CA ARG A 126 -2.11 41.65 16.98
C ARG A 126 -1.56 41.04 15.69
N THR A 127 -0.51 41.64 15.12
CA THR A 127 0.14 41.13 13.91
C THR A 127 0.79 39.78 14.19
N ASP A 128 1.45 39.60 15.32
CA ASP A 128 2.07 38.34 15.71
C ASP A 128 1.02 37.23 15.88
N ALA A 129 -0.13 37.54 16.49
CA ALA A 129 -1.24 36.60 16.60
C ALA A 129 -1.81 36.23 15.23
N GLN A 130 -1.91 37.22 14.30
CA GLN A 130 -2.37 36.97 12.93
C GLN A 130 -1.39 36.07 12.16
N VAL A 131 -0.08 36.30 12.28
CA VAL A 131 0.95 35.45 11.67
C VAL A 131 0.89 34.03 12.23
N SER A 132 0.76 33.90 13.54
CA SER A 132 0.62 32.59 14.21
C SER A 132 -0.61 31.83 13.73
N TYR A 133 -1.76 32.49 13.58
CA TYR A 133 -2.97 31.87 13.05
C TYR A 133 -2.77 31.45 11.57
N THR A 134 -2.20 32.31 10.72
CA THR A 134 -1.96 31.99 9.31
C THR A 134 -1.01 30.80 9.15
N SER A 135 0.03 30.73 10.01
CA SER A 135 0.95 29.57 10.03
C SER A 135 0.22 28.29 10.43
N ALA A 136 -0.54 28.31 11.52
CA ALA A 136 -1.30 27.15 11.97
C ALA A 136 -2.34 26.68 10.93
N GLN A 137 -2.95 27.60 10.21
CA GLN A 137 -3.86 27.30 9.10
C GLN A 137 -3.14 26.62 7.94
N ALA A 138 -1.95 27.11 7.56
CA ALA A 138 -1.13 26.47 6.55
C ALA A 138 -0.69 25.06 6.94
N ASP A 139 -0.30 24.87 8.21
CA ASP A 139 0.07 23.56 8.76
C ASP A 139 -1.12 22.58 8.74
N ALA A 140 -2.33 23.04 9.08
CA ALA A 140 -3.55 22.22 9.04
C ALA A 140 -3.88 21.78 7.60
N VAL A 141 -3.75 22.68 6.63
CA VAL A 141 -3.94 22.38 5.21
C VAL A 141 -2.90 21.36 4.73
N SER A 142 -1.63 21.55 5.06
CA SER A 142 -0.57 20.60 4.71
C SER A 142 -0.84 19.21 5.28
N ALA A 143 -1.14 19.12 6.58
CA ALA A 143 -1.43 17.86 7.25
C ALA A 143 -2.68 17.16 6.68
N LYS A 144 -3.68 17.91 6.19
CA LYS A 144 -4.85 17.37 5.49
C LYS A 144 -4.44 16.66 4.21
N TYR A 145 -3.58 17.28 3.41
CA TYR A 145 -3.10 16.68 2.16
C TYR A 145 -2.20 15.48 2.41
N ASP A 146 -1.34 15.53 3.43
CA ASP A 146 -0.51 14.38 3.85
C ASP A 146 -1.38 13.18 4.23
N TRP A 147 -2.49 13.41 4.92
CA TRP A 147 -3.47 12.36 5.25
C TRP A 147 -4.18 11.82 4.00
N GLN A 148 -4.58 12.68 3.06
CA GLN A 148 -5.21 12.26 1.80
C GLN A 148 -4.23 11.45 0.94
N ASP A 149 -2.96 11.81 0.88
CA ASP A 149 -1.92 11.09 0.17
C ASP A 149 -1.69 9.70 0.78
N ALA A 150 -1.66 9.61 2.11
CA ALA A 150 -1.58 8.32 2.79
C ALA A 150 -2.79 7.41 2.51
N LEU A 151 -4.01 7.97 2.42
CA LEU A 151 -5.21 7.24 1.99
C LEU A 151 -5.10 6.75 0.55
N ALA A 152 -4.64 7.60 -0.36
CA ALA A 152 -4.43 7.25 -1.77
C ALA A 152 -3.39 6.13 -1.91
N THR A 153 -2.32 6.18 -1.11
CA THR A 153 -1.28 5.14 -1.09
C THR A 153 -1.84 3.78 -0.68
N ILE A 154 -2.68 3.72 0.36
CA ILE A 154 -3.33 2.46 0.76
C ILE A 154 -4.27 1.96 -0.33
N ALA A 155 -5.06 2.83 -0.92
CA ALA A 155 -5.97 2.45 -1.98
C ALA A 155 -5.21 1.90 -3.21
N TYR A 156 -4.08 2.52 -3.58
CA TYR A 156 -3.20 2.02 -4.63
C TYR A 156 -2.66 0.62 -4.31
N LEU A 157 -2.14 0.41 -3.09
CA LEU A 157 -1.58 -0.89 -2.66
C LEU A 157 -2.64 -1.99 -2.57
N THR A 158 -3.89 -1.64 -2.33
CA THR A 158 -5.00 -2.60 -2.23
C THR A 158 -5.76 -2.79 -3.54
N GLY A 159 -5.39 -2.06 -4.60
CA GLY A 159 -6.11 -2.08 -5.89
C GLY A 159 -7.54 -1.52 -5.80
N GLY A 160 -7.82 -0.74 -4.78
CA GLY A 160 -9.11 -0.08 -4.57
C GLY A 160 -9.17 1.27 -5.27
N ASP A 161 -10.33 1.60 -5.84
CA ASP A 161 -10.61 2.95 -6.30
C ASP A 161 -10.74 3.89 -5.09
N VAL A 162 -9.95 4.96 -5.09
CA VAL A 162 -10.13 6.06 -4.13
C VAL A 162 -11.40 6.79 -4.51
N LYS A 163 -12.54 6.39 -3.94
CA LYS A 163 -13.71 7.28 -3.97
C LYS A 163 -13.34 8.50 -3.12
N SER A 164 -13.03 9.60 -3.78
CA SER A 164 -12.96 10.92 -3.16
C SER A 164 -14.35 11.24 -2.63
N GLU A 165 -14.58 11.02 -1.35
CA GLU A 165 -15.71 11.67 -0.67
C GLU A 165 -15.38 13.18 -0.59
N ASN A 166 -16.07 13.94 -1.42
CA ASN A 166 -16.17 15.40 -1.35
C ASN A 166 -16.96 15.83 -0.12
#